data_00f54cfc4ddb69f9ef7d3aa1f16c80c9
#
_entry.id   00f54cfc4ddb69f9ef7d3aa1f16c80c9
#
_cell.length_a   1.000
_cell.length_b   1.000
_cell.length_c   1.000
_cell.angle_alpha   90.00
_cell.angle_beta   90.00
_cell.angle_gamma   90.00
#
_symmetry.space_group_name_H-M   'P 1'
#
loop_
_entity.id
_entity.type
_entity.pdbx_description
1 polymer ?
#
loop_
_entity_poly.entity_id
_entity_poly.type
_entity_poly.pdbx_seq_one_letter_code
_entity_poly.pdbx_strand_id
1 'polypeptide(L)'
;MLLPQSIPCDLLSHPLLDQKQVELQVLRLDKVHPEVTGNKFYKLQYNLQEALSQNHRQVLTFGGAYSNHIFATAAAAREVGLASVGIIRGEELDTQNPTLSFARAAGMTLLGISRESYRQKSQADFLENLRKQFGDFYLIPEGGTNALAIQGTREILSASHSSFSHFLTPIGTGGTFAGIATSLLPHQQLLGISALKGEGIREELTDLLNTEGIQSPGNLTILTQYHQGGYAKWTPELIDFIHWFWDEFAIPLDPIYTGKMAFACWDLLQRNHFPPGSRIGLIHTGGLQGNRGFTQRTGIALPSP
;
A
#
# COMPACT_ATOMS: atom_id res chain seq x y z
N MET A 1 10.66 -10.54 -15.39
CA MET A 1 10.82 -9.24 -14.66
C MET A 1 9.52 -8.49 -14.81
N LEU A 2 8.97 -7.93 -13.72
CA LEU A 2 7.79 -7.08 -13.82
C LEU A 2 8.12 -5.81 -14.62
N LEU A 3 7.26 -5.44 -15.56
CA LEU A 3 7.45 -4.25 -16.38
C LEU A 3 6.40 -3.19 -15.99
N PRO A 4 6.83 -1.98 -15.57
CA PRO A 4 5.89 -0.92 -15.23
C PRO A 4 5.27 -0.30 -16.48
N GLN A 5 4.00 0.07 -16.38
CA GLN A 5 3.38 1.01 -17.32
C GLN A 5 3.72 2.44 -16.92
N SER A 6 3.50 3.38 -17.85
CA SER A 6 3.59 4.81 -17.52
C SER A 6 2.58 5.18 -16.44
N ILE A 7 3.04 5.87 -15.42
CA ILE A 7 2.20 6.32 -14.30
C ILE A 7 1.66 7.71 -14.63
N PRO A 8 0.35 7.86 -14.83
CA PRO A 8 -0.25 9.17 -14.98
C PRO A 8 -0.14 9.98 -13.69
N CYS A 9 -0.02 11.30 -13.84
CA CYS A 9 -0.14 12.24 -12.75
C CYS A 9 -1.33 13.14 -13.08
N ASP A 10 -2.48 12.85 -12.48
CA ASP A 10 -3.76 13.51 -12.81
C ASP A 10 -3.87 14.82 -12.02
N LEU A 11 -3.91 15.96 -12.72
CA LEU A 11 -4.15 17.27 -12.11
C LEU A 11 -5.63 17.42 -11.76
N LEU A 12 -5.93 17.78 -10.53
CA LEU A 12 -7.30 18.02 -10.07
C LEU A 12 -7.67 19.49 -10.22
N SER A 13 -8.92 19.75 -10.61
CA SER A 13 -9.49 21.09 -10.68
C SER A 13 -10.74 21.17 -9.80
N HIS A 14 -10.77 22.12 -8.88
CA HIS A 14 -11.91 22.37 -7.99
C HIS A 14 -11.83 23.78 -7.40
N PRO A 15 -12.96 24.51 -7.21
CA PRO A 15 -12.96 25.89 -6.69
C PRO A 15 -12.22 26.08 -5.36
N LEU A 16 -12.20 25.07 -4.48
CA LEU A 16 -11.44 25.10 -3.24
C LEU A 16 -9.93 25.23 -3.49
N LEU A 17 -9.39 24.53 -4.49
CA LEU A 17 -7.96 24.57 -4.82
C LEU A 17 -7.56 25.97 -5.32
N ASP A 18 -8.39 26.56 -6.17
CA ASP A 18 -8.22 27.94 -6.66
C ASP A 18 -8.28 28.95 -5.49
N GLN A 19 -9.28 28.81 -4.61
CA GLN A 19 -9.43 29.64 -3.41
C GLN A 19 -8.20 29.56 -2.49
N LYS A 20 -7.63 28.35 -2.33
CA LYS A 20 -6.43 28.12 -1.50
C LYS A 20 -5.13 28.43 -2.23
N GLN A 21 -5.19 28.72 -3.52
CA GLN A 21 -4.02 28.95 -4.39
C GLN A 21 -3.03 27.79 -4.34
N VAL A 22 -3.52 26.54 -4.43
CA VAL A 22 -2.71 25.33 -4.40
C VAL A 22 -2.98 24.46 -5.63
N GLU A 23 -1.99 23.69 -6.04
CA GLU A 23 -2.10 22.67 -7.09
C GLU A 23 -2.15 21.29 -6.43
N LEU A 24 -3.13 20.49 -6.77
CA LEU A 24 -3.29 19.13 -6.29
C LEU A 24 -3.23 18.13 -7.44
N GLN A 25 -2.33 17.16 -7.37
CA GLN A 25 -2.19 16.11 -8.38
C GLN A 25 -2.24 14.73 -7.72
N VAL A 26 -2.73 13.73 -8.46
CA VAL A 26 -2.75 12.33 -8.03
C VAL A 26 -1.77 11.51 -8.85
N LEU A 27 -0.73 10.97 -8.19
CA LEU A 27 0.20 10.01 -8.79
C LEU A 27 -0.49 8.65 -8.81
N ARG A 28 -0.90 8.19 -10.00
CA ARG A 28 -1.77 7.03 -10.23
C ARG A 28 -0.98 5.72 -10.25
N LEU A 29 -0.39 5.33 -9.10
CA LEU A 29 0.31 4.04 -9.02
C LEU A 29 -0.64 2.84 -9.19
N ASP A 30 -1.95 3.04 -8.99
CA ASP A 30 -2.97 2.04 -9.31
C ASP A 30 -2.96 1.60 -10.78
N LYS A 31 -2.37 2.40 -11.68
CA LYS A 31 -2.22 2.13 -13.11
C LYS A 31 -0.82 1.62 -13.52
N VAL A 32 0.08 1.36 -12.55
CA VAL A 32 1.46 0.93 -12.84
C VAL A 32 1.54 -0.43 -13.53
N HIS A 33 0.56 -1.30 -13.27
CA HIS A 33 0.50 -2.65 -13.80
C HIS A 33 -0.95 -3.17 -13.70
N PRO A 34 -1.43 -4.00 -14.64
CA PRO A 34 -2.83 -4.48 -14.66
C PRO A 34 -3.26 -5.23 -13.39
N GLU A 35 -2.37 -6.05 -12.81
CA GLU A 35 -2.70 -6.89 -11.65
C GLU A 35 -1.82 -6.62 -10.43
N VAL A 36 -0.53 -6.31 -10.63
CA VAL A 36 0.40 -5.95 -9.53
C VAL A 36 0.33 -4.45 -9.31
N THR A 37 -0.82 -3.95 -8.86
CA THR A 37 -1.11 -2.52 -8.81
C THR A 37 -0.50 -1.80 -7.63
N GLY A 38 -0.32 -0.50 -7.78
CA GLY A 38 0.03 0.41 -6.70
C GLY A 38 1.45 0.18 -6.15
N ASN A 39 1.61 0.50 -4.89
CA ASN A 39 2.88 0.36 -4.19
C ASN A 39 3.40 -1.09 -4.13
N LYS A 40 2.53 -2.09 -4.36
CA LYS A 40 2.94 -3.50 -4.32
C LYS A 40 3.83 -3.88 -5.50
N PHE A 41 3.66 -3.23 -6.66
CA PHE A 41 4.58 -3.36 -7.77
C PHE A 41 6.02 -3.06 -7.32
N TYR A 42 6.24 -1.90 -6.74
CA TYR A 42 7.56 -1.45 -6.28
C TYR A 42 8.12 -2.31 -5.14
N LYS A 43 7.27 -2.73 -4.21
CA LYS A 43 7.70 -3.58 -3.10
C LYS A 43 8.11 -4.98 -3.52
N LEU A 44 7.49 -5.52 -4.57
CA LEU A 44 7.72 -6.89 -5.02
C LEU A 44 8.85 -7.01 -6.04
N GLN A 45 9.09 -5.99 -6.86
CA GLN A 45 10.04 -6.09 -7.98
C GLN A 45 11.42 -6.59 -7.56
N TYR A 46 12.06 -5.98 -6.56
CA TYR A 46 13.39 -6.38 -6.09
C TYR A 46 13.35 -7.65 -5.26
N ASN A 47 12.29 -7.90 -4.50
CA ASN A 47 12.11 -9.16 -3.79
C ASN A 47 12.05 -10.36 -4.74
N LEU A 48 11.35 -10.23 -5.87
CA LEU A 48 11.25 -11.29 -6.86
C LEU A 48 12.57 -11.45 -7.65
N GLN A 49 13.27 -10.36 -7.95
CA GLN A 49 14.59 -10.43 -8.55
C GLN A 49 15.57 -11.17 -7.63
N GLU A 50 15.56 -10.88 -6.35
CA GLU A 50 16.40 -11.52 -5.35
C GLU A 50 16.06 -13.01 -5.21
N ALA A 51 14.77 -13.37 -5.16
CA ALA A 51 14.34 -14.76 -5.14
C ALA A 51 14.88 -15.54 -6.35
N LEU A 52 14.80 -14.96 -7.54
CA LEU A 52 15.32 -15.57 -8.77
C LEU A 52 16.85 -15.64 -8.78
N SER A 53 17.55 -14.62 -8.31
CA SER A 53 19.03 -14.59 -8.25
C SER A 53 19.58 -15.66 -7.31
N GLN A 54 18.86 -15.95 -6.23
CA GLN A 54 19.16 -17.02 -5.28
C GLN A 54 18.67 -18.41 -5.73
N ASN A 55 18.13 -18.53 -6.96
CA ASN A 55 17.61 -19.75 -7.55
C ASN A 55 16.42 -20.37 -6.79
N HIS A 56 15.68 -19.59 -5.98
CA HIS A 56 14.43 -20.06 -5.42
C HIS A 56 13.39 -20.30 -6.52
N ARG A 57 12.61 -21.36 -6.36
CA ARG A 57 11.50 -21.71 -7.26
C ARG A 57 10.15 -21.27 -6.72
N GLN A 58 10.13 -20.80 -5.47
CA GLN A 58 8.92 -20.50 -4.74
C GLN A 58 9.14 -19.29 -3.81
N VAL A 59 8.10 -18.48 -3.68
CA VAL A 59 8.02 -17.43 -2.67
C VAL A 59 6.95 -17.78 -1.65
N LEU A 60 7.15 -17.39 -0.38
CA LEU A 60 6.16 -17.52 0.67
C LEU A 60 5.91 -16.16 1.31
N THR A 61 4.65 -15.82 1.56
CA THR A 61 4.29 -14.57 2.23
C THR A 61 3.11 -14.72 3.18
N PHE A 62 2.82 -13.67 3.93
CA PHE A 62 1.80 -13.59 4.97
C PHE A 62 0.79 -12.49 4.70
N GLY A 63 -0.48 -12.70 5.07
CA GLY A 63 -1.50 -11.66 4.97
C GLY A 63 -2.85 -12.07 5.55
N GLY A 64 -3.76 -11.11 5.65
CA GLY A 64 -5.18 -11.39 5.91
C GLY A 64 -5.92 -11.80 4.65
N ALA A 65 -7.16 -12.30 4.80
CA ALA A 65 -7.97 -12.81 3.69
C ALA A 65 -8.29 -11.75 2.59
N TYR A 66 -8.25 -10.46 2.92
CA TYR A 66 -8.48 -9.36 1.98
C TYR A 66 -7.21 -8.54 1.70
N SER A 67 -6.03 -9.17 1.87
CA SER A 67 -4.75 -8.48 1.76
C SER A 67 -4.40 -8.13 0.31
N ASN A 68 -4.18 -6.84 0.05
CA ASN A 68 -3.63 -6.36 -1.22
C ASN A 68 -2.26 -6.95 -1.51
N HIS A 69 -1.50 -7.34 -0.47
CA HIS A 69 -0.21 -7.95 -0.61
C HIS A 69 -0.31 -9.40 -1.07
N ILE A 70 -1.24 -10.19 -0.52
CA ILE A 70 -1.51 -11.57 -0.97
C ILE A 70 -1.91 -11.57 -2.46
N PHE A 71 -2.86 -10.69 -2.84
CA PHE A 71 -3.30 -10.55 -4.22
C PHE A 71 -2.12 -10.24 -5.16
N ALA A 72 -1.37 -9.19 -4.85
CA ALA A 72 -0.27 -8.73 -5.68
C ALA A 72 0.89 -9.76 -5.75
N THR A 73 1.20 -10.45 -4.64
CA THR A 73 2.25 -11.47 -4.63
C THR A 73 1.87 -12.68 -5.50
N ALA A 74 0.60 -13.11 -5.47
CA ALA A 74 0.11 -14.19 -6.32
C ALA A 74 0.24 -13.84 -7.81
N ALA A 75 -0.20 -12.63 -8.20
CA ALA A 75 -0.08 -12.14 -9.56
C ALA A 75 1.39 -12.03 -10.01
N ALA A 76 2.22 -11.41 -9.18
CA ALA A 76 3.61 -11.13 -9.50
C ALA A 76 4.45 -12.43 -9.60
N ALA A 77 4.24 -13.38 -8.69
CA ALA A 77 4.92 -14.67 -8.73
C ALA A 77 4.56 -15.44 -10.01
N ARG A 78 3.27 -15.49 -10.37
CA ARG A 78 2.81 -16.11 -11.62
C ARG A 78 3.50 -15.51 -12.84
N GLU A 79 3.59 -14.19 -12.90
CA GLU A 79 4.16 -13.47 -14.04
C GLU A 79 5.66 -13.77 -14.24
N VAL A 80 6.40 -13.95 -13.14
CA VAL A 80 7.84 -14.25 -13.21
C VAL A 80 8.14 -15.74 -13.18
N GLY A 81 7.11 -16.62 -13.17
CA GLY A 81 7.26 -18.07 -13.21
C GLY A 81 7.68 -18.72 -11.88
N LEU A 82 7.42 -18.04 -10.75
CA LEU A 82 7.63 -18.60 -9.41
C LEU A 82 6.34 -19.20 -8.85
N ALA A 83 6.44 -20.33 -8.18
CA ALA A 83 5.37 -20.79 -7.31
C ALA A 83 5.19 -19.83 -6.13
N SER A 84 3.99 -19.79 -5.54
CA SER A 84 3.73 -18.94 -4.39
C SER A 84 2.90 -19.62 -3.32
N VAL A 85 3.22 -19.31 -2.06
CA VAL A 85 2.47 -19.77 -0.87
C VAL A 85 2.03 -18.53 -0.08
N GLY A 86 0.75 -18.46 0.24
CA GLY A 86 0.15 -17.43 1.09
C GLY A 86 -0.30 -18.02 2.42
N ILE A 87 0.31 -17.59 3.51
CA ILE A 87 -0.11 -17.95 4.88
C ILE A 87 -1.14 -16.90 5.32
N ILE A 88 -2.38 -17.36 5.49
CA ILE A 88 -3.53 -16.48 5.71
C ILE A 88 -3.91 -16.47 7.19
N ARG A 89 -4.08 -15.27 7.75
CA ARG A 89 -4.54 -15.07 9.12
C ARG A 89 -6.03 -15.40 9.24
N GLY A 90 -6.36 -16.57 9.77
CA GLY A 90 -7.69 -17.16 9.92
C GLY A 90 -7.69 -18.59 9.39
N GLU A 91 -8.24 -19.52 10.15
CA GLU A 91 -8.22 -20.96 9.83
C GLU A 91 -9.18 -21.29 8.70
N GLU A 92 -10.36 -20.65 8.70
CA GLU A 92 -11.36 -20.85 7.65
C GLU A 92 -11.13 -19.88 6.49
N LEU A 93 -10.85 -20.44 5.33
CA LEU A 93 -10.67 -19.67 4.10
C LEU A 93 -11.96 -19.68 3.27
N ASP A 94 -12.70 -18.60 3.33
CA ASP A 94 -13.90 -18.40 2.52
C ASP A 94 -13.56 -18.55 1.02
N THR A 95 -14.19 -19.52 0.36
CA THR A 95 -13.98 -19.80 -1.06
C THR A 95 -14.57 -18.73 -1.97
N GLN A 96 -15.51 -17.93 -1.48
CA GLN A 96 -16.12 -16.82 -2.20
C GLN A 96 -15.38 -15.50 -2.03
N ASN A 97 -14.36 -15.45 -1.16
CA ASN A 97 -13.54 -14.26 -0.97
C ASN A 97 -12.81 -13.88 -2.27
N PRO A 98 -13.04 -12.70 -2.86
CA PRO A 98 -12.50 -12.35 -4.18
C PRO A 98 -10.97 -12.29 -4.22
N THR A 99 -10.32 -11.89 -3.13
CA THR A 99 -8.85 -11.85 -3.02
C THR A 99 -8.27 -13.25 -3.00
N LEU A 100 -8.83 -14.15 -2.18
CA LEU A 100 -8.35 -15.52 -2.07
C LEU A 100 -8.67 -16.35 -3.32
N SER A 101 -9.84 -16.12 -3.92
CA SER A 101 -10.23 -16.77 -5.19
C SER A 101 -9.27 -16.38 -6.31
N PHE A 102 -8.93 -15.10 -6.43
CA PHE A 102 -7.93 -14.64 -7.38
C PHE A 102 -6.55 -15.26 -7.10
N ALA A 103 -6.10 -15.26 -5.84
CA ALA A 103 -4.80 -15.81 -5.48
C ALA A 103 -4.69 -17.30 -5.84
N ARG A 104 -5.76 -18.09 -5.59
CA ARG A 104 -5.82 -19.51 -6.04
C ARG A 104 -5.79 -19.63 -7.56
N ALA A 105 -6.58 -18.82 -8.27
CA ALA A 105 -6.60 -18.83 -9.73
C ALA A 105 -5.25 -18.42 -10.34
N ALA A 106 -4.48 -17.58 -9.65
CA ALA A 106 -3.12 -17.24 -10.00
C ALA A 106 -2.07 -18.33 -9.64
N GLY A 107 -2.51 -19.46 -9.06
CA GLY A 107 -1.63 -20.60 -8.72
C GLY A 107 -1.02 -20.52 -7.31
N MET A 108 -1.47 -19.59 -6.45
CA MET A 108 -0.96 -19.52 -5.07
C MET A 108 -1.57 -20.61 -4.20
N THR A 109 -0.73 -21.38 -3.53
CA THR A 109 -1.15 -22.29 -2.45
C THR A 109 -1.51 -21.46 -1.22
N LEU A 110 -2.70 -21.66 -0.66
CA LEU A 110 -3.17 -20.92 0.52
C LEU A 110 -3.29 -21.82 1.73
N LEU A 111 -2.68 -21.40 2.84
CA LEU A 111 -2.80 -22.05 4.15
C LEU A 111 -3.40 -21.08 5.16
N GLY A 112 -4.60 -21.40 5.67
CA GLY A 112 -5.20 -20.69 6.80
C GLY A 112 -4.62 -21.17 8.12
N ILE A 113 -4.25 -20.25 9.00
CA ILE A 113 -3.74 -20.56 10.33
C ILE A 113 -4.41 -19.71 11.40
N SER A 114 -4.41 -20.18 12.65
CA SER A 114 -4.96 -19.44 13.77
C SER A 114 -4.27 -18.08 13.96
N ARG A 115 -4.96 -17.12 14.58
CA ARG A 115 -4.35 -15.81 14.88
C ARG A 115 -3.18 -15.93 15.85
N GLU A 116 -3.18 -16.94 16.70
CA GLU A 116 -2.09 -17.24 17.64
C GLU A 116 -0.85 -17.70 16.88
N SER A 117 -0.98 -18.72 16.05
CA SER A 117 0.11 -19.20 15.18
C SER A 117 0.63 -18.09 14.24
N TYR A 118 -0.26 -17.26 13.71
CA TYR A 118 0.12 -16.15 12.83
C TYR A 118 1.02 -15.11 13.51
N ARG A 119 0.91 -14.92 14.83
CA ARG A 119 1.80 -14.02 15.60
C ARG A 119 3.25 -14.52 15.63
N GLN A 120 3.47 -15.82 15.38
CA GLN A 120 4.79 -16.45 15.37
C GLN A 120 5.50 -16.38 14.00
N LYS A 121 4.93 -15.69 13.00
CA LYS A 121 5.38 -15.66 11.61
C LYS A 121 6.85 -15.23 11.38
N SER A 122 7.48 -14.57 12.35
CA SER A 122 8.89 -14.18 12.32
C SER A 122 9.81 -15.09 13.16
N GLN A 123 9.26 -16.07 13.88
CA GLN A 123 10.05 -16.99 14.69
C GLN A 123 10.74 -18.05 13.84
N ALA A 124 12.00 -18.32 14.13
CA ALA A 124 12.81 -19.29 13.37
C ALA A 124 12.17 -20.69 13.30
N ASP A 125 11.70 -21.21 14.45
CA ASP A 125 11.08 -22.54 14.52
C ASP A 125 9.80 -22.62 13.69
N PHE A 126 9.01 -21.55 13.68
CA PHE A 126 7.80 -21.49 12.85
C PHE A 126 8.13 -21.51 11.36
N LEU A 127 9.12 -20.73 10.94
CA LEU A 127 9.59 -20.69 9.56
C LEU A 127 10.21 -22.03 9.13
N GLU A 128 10.94 -22.69 10.02
CA GLU A 128 11.49 -24.02 9.77
C GLU A 128 10.39 -25.08 9.56
N ASN A 129 9.30 -25.02 10.33
CA ASN A 129 8.14 -25.89 10.13
C ASN A 129 7.46 -25.62 8.76
N LEU A 130 7.39 -24.38 8.33
CA LEU A 130 6.89 -24.05 6.98
C LEU A 130 7.84 -24.60 5.88
N ARG A 131 9.17 -24.57 6.09
CA ARG A 131 10.12 -25.21 5.16
C ARG A 131 9.94 -26.72 5.08
N LYS A 132 9.68 -27.39 6.19
CA LYS A 132 9.37 -28.82 6.19
C LYS A 132 8.09 -29.17 5.42
N GLN A 133 7.10 -28.26 5.47
CA GLN A 133 5.80 -28.45 4.81
C GLN A 133 5.82 -28.10 3.33
N PHE A 134 6.46 -27.00 2.96
CA PHE A 134 6.39 -26.42 1.60
C PHE A 134 7.70 -26.54 0.80
N GLY A 135 8.77 -27.04 1.42
CA GLY A 135 10.10 -27.06 0.82
C GLY A 135 10.81 -25.70 0.94
N ASP A 136 11.82 -25.51 0.11
CA ASP A 136 12.58 -24.25 0.07
C ASP A 136 11.75 -23.12 -0.55
N PHE A 137 11.83 -21.93 0.05
CA PHE A 137 11.16 -20.73 -0.41
C PHE A 137 11.93 -19.44 -0.06
N TYR A 138 11.78 -18.44 -0.89
CA TYR A 138 12.15 -17.08 -0.55
C TYR A 138 11.04 -16.43 0.28
N LEU A 139 11.37 -15.90 1.44
CA LEU A 139 10.41 -15.27 2.35
C LEU A 139 10.21 -13.80 2.01
N ILE A 140 8.98 -13.43 1.65
CA ILE A 140 8.56 -12.04 1.54
C ILE A 140 7.74 -11.71 2.79
N PRO A 141 8.15 -10.74 3.64
CA PRO A 141 7.45 -10.43 4.89
C PRO A 141 6.01 -9.95 4.66
N GLU A 142 5.19 -9.94 5.73
CA GLU A 142 3.82 -9.38 5.69
C GLU A 142 3.82 -7.95 5.15
N GLY A 143 2.92 -7.67 4.19
CA GLY A 143 2.86 -6.37 3.52
C GLY A 143 4.06 -6.07 2.60
N GLY A 144 5.01 -7.00 2.46
CA GLY A 144 6.21 -6.88 1.65
C GLY A 144 7.22 -5.86 2.19
N THR A 145 7.29 -5.62 3.50
CA THR A 145 8.16 -4.58 4.05
C THR A 145 9.50 -5.16 4.49
N ASN A 146 10.55 -4.83 3.75
CA ASN A 146 11.97 -5.12 4.01
C ASN A 146 12.84 -4.13 3.23
N ALA A 147 14.17 -4.22 3.33
CA ALA A 147 15.13 -3.35 2.64
C ALA A 147 14.89 -3.28 1.12
N LEU A 148 14.64 -4.41 0.47
CA LEU A 148 14.39 -4.47 -0.97
C LEU A 148 13.07 -3.78 -1.37
N ALA A 149 12.04 -3.87 -0.53
CA ALA A 149 10.80 -3.15 -0.76
C ALA A 149 10.98 -1.63 -0.58
N ILE A 150 11.79 -1.21 0.38
CA ILE A 150 12.15 0.20 0.59
C ILE A 150 12.94 0.71 -0.62
N GLN A 151 13.92 -0.06 -1.09
CA GLN A 151 14.65 0.24 -2.32
C GLN A 151 13.71 0.43 -3.52
N GLY A 152 12.74 -0.48 -3.71
CA GLY A 152 11.77 -0.36 -4.80
C GLY A 152 10.86 0.85 -4.66
N THR A 153 10.32 1.10 -3.48
CA THR A 153 9.41 2.24 -3.26
C THR A 153 10.10 3.61 -3.28
N ARG A 154 11.43 3.65 -3.19
CA ARG A 154 12.23 4.85 -3.47
C ARG A 154 12.04 5.34 -4.91
N GLU A 155 11.76 4.46 -5.86
CA GLU A 155 11.60 4.78 -7.28
C GLU A 155 10.24 5.41 -7.62
N ILE A 156 9.31 5.50 -6.64
CA ILE A 156 8.00 6.14 -6.83
C ILE A 156 8.15 7.61 -7.21
N LEU A 157 9.09 8.31 -6.58
CA LEU A 157 9.41 9.69 -6.93
C LEU A 157 10.62 9.74 -7.87
N SER A 158 10.54 10.64 -8.85
CA SER A 158 11.57 10.87 -9.85
C SER A 158 11.84 12.37 -10.00
N ALA A 159 12.78 12.74 -10.85
CA ALA A 159 13.11 14.13 -11.13
C ALA A 159 11.90 14.96 -11.62
N SER A 160 10.91 14.35 -12.27
CA SER A 160 9.68 15.03 -12.69
C SER A 160 8.84 15.54 -11.51
N HIS A 161 9.07 15.03 -10.31
CA HIS A 161 8.36 15.44 -9.09
C HIS A 161 9.13 16.49 -8.26
N SER A 162 10.22 17.06 -8.80
CA SER A 162 11.06 18.03 -8.09
C SER A 162 10.35 19.33 -7.71
N SER A 163 9.33 19.73 -8.46
CA SER A 163 8.56 20.95 -8.21
C SER A 163 7.46 20.81 -7.15
N PHE A 164 7.17 19.59 -6.68
CA PHE A 164 6.20 19.40 -5.59
C PHE A 164 6.79 19.85 -4.27
N SER A 165 5.95 20.47 -3.44
CA SER A 165 6.29 20.87 -2.07
C SER A 165 5.86 19.84 -1.03
N HIS A 166 4.76 19.12 -1.30
CA HIS A 166 4.17 18.17 -0.37
C HIS A 166 3.77 16.88 -1.08
N PHE A 167 3.97 15.75 -0.40
CA PHE A 167 3.41 14.46 -0.79
C PHE A 167 2.59 13.87 0.35
N LEU A 168 1.51 13.19 0.01
CA LEU A 168 0.73 12.40 0.96
C LEU A 168 0.72 10.95 0.54
N THR A 169 0.92 10.04 1.50
CA THR A 169 0.83 8.59 1.29
C THR A 169 0.15 7.92 2.46
N PRO A 170 -0.69 6.88 2.25
CA PRO A 170 -1.26 6.13 3.35
C PRO A 170 -0.20 5.21 3.96
N ILE A 171 -0.27 5.02 5.29
CA ILE A 171 0.61 4.13 6.05
C ILE A 171 -0.16 2.89 6.52
N GLY A 172 0.36 1.71 6.11
CA GLY A 172 0.03 0.42 6.71
C GLY A 172 1.25 -0.12 7.46
N THR A 173 2.12 -0.87 6.79
CA THR A 173 3.38 -1.43 7.35
C THR A 173 4.60 -0.51 7.23
N GLY A 174 4.43 0.73 6.78
CA GLY A 174 5.48 1.74 6.74
C GLY A 174 6.45 1.69 5.55
N GLY A 175 6.67 0.56 4.90
CA GLY A 175 7.72 0.41 3.89
C GLY A 175 7.59 1.35 2.68
N THR A 176 6.37 1.72 2.27
CA THR A 176 6.18 2.71 1.18
C THR A 176 6.57 4.11 1.63
N PHE A 177 6.13 4.50 2.83
CA PHE A 177 6.50 5.77 3.44
C PHE A 177 8.03 5.89 3.58
N ALA A 178 8.68 4.83 4.11
CA ALA A 178 10.12 4.77 4.29
C ALA A 178 10.88 4.93 2.95
N GLY A 179 10.47 4.22 1.90
CA GLY A 179 11.12 4.33 0.60
C GLY A 179 10.96 5.73 -0.03
N ILE A 180 9.74 6.30 0.00
CA ILE A 180 9.51 7.67 -0.50
C ILE A 180 10.35 8.67 0.29
N ALA A 181 10.47 8.51 1.61
CA ALA A 181 11.28 9.38 2.46
C ALA A 181 12.73 9.50 1.99
N THR A 182 13.31 8.42 1.42
CA THR A 182 14.70 8.43 0.92
C THR A 182 14.89 9.22 -0.38
N SER A 183 13.81 9.51 -1.12
CA SER A 183 13.85 10.19 -2.42
C SER A 183 13.36 11.63 -2.38
N LEU A 184 12.98 12.12 -1.21
CA LEU A 184 12.57 13.52 -1.03
C LEU A 184 13.74 14.49 -1.27
N LEU A 185 13.40 15.66 -1.76
CA LEU A 185 14.32 16.80 -1.78
C LEU A 185 14.22 17.60 -0.47
N PRO A 186 15.25 18.38 -0.08
CA PRO A 186 15.25 19.12 1.20
C PRO A 186 14.08 20.06 1.44
N HIS A 187 13.45 20.58 0.38
CA HIS A 187 12.29 21.48 0.48
C HIS A 187 10.95 20.74 0.52
N GLN A 188 10.94 19.42 0.29
CA GLN A 188 9.72 18.62 0.21
C GLN A 188 9.30 18.10 1.59
N GLN A 189 8.01 17.95 1.77
CA GLN A 189 7.40 17.35 2.95
C GLN A 189 6.63 16.10 2.58
N LEU A 190 6.74 15.06 3.39
CA LEU A 190 5.96 13.83 3.26
C LEU A 190 5.03 13.69 4.46
N LEU A 191 3.73 13.69 4.20
CA LEU A 191 2.69 13.42 5.18
C LEU A 191 2.22 11.99 5.04
N GLY A 192 2.46 11.19 6.05
CA GLY A 192 1.99 9.80 6.14
C GLY A 192 0.67 9.74 6.89
N ILE A 193 -0.37 9.20 6.26
CA ILE A 193 -1.71 9.09 6.84
C ILE A 193 -1.88 7.67 7.38
N SER A 194 -1.90 7.51 8.72
CA SER A 194 -2.02 6.20 9.33
C SER A 194 -3.40 5.59 9.10
N ALA A 195 -3.43 4.36 8.57
CA ALA A 195 -4.63 3.55 8.53
C ALA A 195 -4.94 2.85 9.87
N LEU A 196 -3.97 2.87 10.80
CA LEU A 196 -4.03 2.21 12.11
C LEU A 196 -4.46 3.19 13.19
N LYS A 197 -5.19 2.70 14.19
CA LYS A 197 -5.55 3.48 15.37
C LYS A 197 -4.41 3.48 16.38
N GLY A 198 -4.12 4.63 16.95
CA GLY A 198 -3.11 4.81 18.01
C GLY A 198 -1.78 5.36 17.50
N GLU A 199 -0.89 5.69 18.43
CA GLU A 199 0.39 6.35 18.14
C GLU A 199 1.54 5.38 17.87
N GLY A 200 1.37 4.07 18.14
CA GLY A 200 2.44 3.06 17.99
C GLY A 200 3.07 3.02 16.61
N ILE A 201 2.32 3.41 15.56
CA ILE A 201 2.87 3.50 14.20
C ILE A 201 4.05 4.49 14.09
N ARG A 202 4.12 5.51 14.96
CA ARG A 202 5.26 6.46 14.97
C ARG A 202 6.54 5.78 15.42
N GLU A 203 6.45 4.97 16.48
CA GLU A 203 7.57 4.18 17.00
C GLU A 203 7.99 3.13 15.98
N GLU A 204 7.04 2.35 15.45
CA GLU A 204 7.31 1.33 14.43
C GLU A 204 8.00 1.91 13.19
N LEU A 205 7.59 3.10 12.74
CA LEU A 205 8.24 3.78 11.61
C LEU A 205 9.61 4.32 11.96
N THR A 206 9.77 4.88 13.16
CA THR A 206 11.07 5.35 13.64
C THR A 206 12.07 4.20 13.71
N ASP A 207 11.63 3.06 14.26
CA ASP A 207 12.44 1.84 14.33
C ASP A 207 12.78 1.30 12.94
N LEU A 208 11.83 1.30 12.01
CA LEU A 208 12.06 0.90 10.63
C LEU A 208 13.10 1.81 9.95
N LEU A 209 12.94 3.12 10.07
CA LEU A 209 13.88 4.10 9.49
C LEU A 209 15.28 3.93 10.08
N ASN A 210 15.38 3.76 11.40
CA ASN A 210 16.66 3.56 12.09
C ASN A 210 17.33 2.23 11.71
N THR A 211 16.56 1.14 11.68
CA THR A 211 17.06 -0.22 11.35
C THR A 211 17.61 -0.26 9.93
N GLU A 212 16.93 0.41 8.99
CA GLU A 212 17.34 0.48 7.59
C GLU A 212 18.34 1.63 7.31
N GLY A 213 18.75 2.38 8.33
CA GLY A 213 19.70 3.48 8.20
C GLY A 213 19.19 4.64 7.34
N ILE A 214 17.88 4.84 7.30
CA ILE A 214 17.25 5.83 6.42
C ILE A 214 17.30 7.21 7.06
N GLN A 215 17.92 8.14 6.36
CA GLN A 215 17.84 9.56 6.63
C GLN A 215 17.08 10.26 5.51
N SER A 216 15.99 10.93 5.85
CA SER A 216 15.23 11.72 4.87
C SER A 216 15.83 13.11 4.74
N PRO A 217 16.13 13.58 3.52
CA PRO A 217 16.53 14.97 3.30
C PRO A 217 15.39 15.97 3.44
N GLY A 218 14.15 15.52 3.34
CA GLY A 218 12.93 16.30 3.51
C GLY A 218 12.29 16.12 4.88
N ASN A 219 11.22 16.84 5.11
CA ASN A 219 10.47 16.77 6.37
C ASN A 219 9.44 15.64 6.37
N LEU A 220 9.37 14.90 7.46
CA LEU A 220 8.42 13.80 7.64
C LEU A 220 7.38 14.15 8.71
N THR A 221 6.12 13.94 8.39
CA THR A 221 5.00 14.11 9.32
C THR A 221 4.10 12.89 9.27
N ILE A 222 3.72 12.36 10.43
CA ILE A 222 2.79 11.22 10.53
C ILE A 222 1.51 11.71 11.19
N LEU A 223 0.39 11.56 10.49
CA LEU A 223 -0.93 11.96 10.94
C LEU A 223 -1.72 10.69 11.33
N THR A 224 -2.00 10.55 12.62
CA THR A 224 -2.65 9.37 13.20
C THR A 224 -4.15 9.55 13.41
N GLN A 225 -4.66 10.77 13.32
CA GLN A 225 -6.07 11.09 13.61
C GLN A 225 -7.05 10.71 12.48
N TYR A 226 -6.58 10.46 11.27
CA TYR A 226 -7.45 10.17 10.11
C TYR A 226 -7.72 8.67 9.89
N HIS A 227 -7.48 7.85 10.89
CA HIS A 227 -7.60 6.38 10.81
C HIS A 227 -9.05 5.85 10.63
N GLN A 228 -10.09 6.70 10.79
CA GLN A 228 -11.52 6.34 10.60
C GLN A 228 -11.95 5.09 11.38
N GLY A 229 -11.53 4.99 12.66
CA GLY A 229 -11.81 3.86 13.55
C GLY A 229 -10.70 2.79 13.59
N GLY A 230 -9.70 2.84 12.69
CA GLY A 230 -8.54 1.93 12.65
C GLY A 230 -8.46 1.08 11.38
N TYR A 231 -7.61 0.05 11.40
CA TYR A 231 -7.42 -0.82 10.25
C TYR A 231 -8.71 -1.52 9.83
N ALA A 232 -9.03 -1.46 8.54
CA ALA A 232 -10.23 -2.01 7.94
C ALA A 232 -11.55 -1.49 8.58
N LYS A 233 -11.50 -0.38 9.31
CA LYS A 233 -12.66 0.37 9.77
C LYS A 233 -12.88 1.60 8.89
N TRP A 234 -14.12 2.04 8.87
CA TRP A 234 -14.58 3.16 8.06
C TRP A 234 -15.75 3.87 8.77
N THR A 235 -16.03 5.08 8.37
CA THR A 235 -17.19 5.87 8.82
C THR A 235 -18.08 6.23 7.64
N PRO A 236 -19.37 6.52 7.85
CA PRO A 236 -20.25 6.99 6.77
C PRO A 236 -19.66 8.18 6.02
N GLU A 237 -19.07 9.14 6.74
CA GLU A 237 -18.47 10.36 6.17
C GLU A 237 -17.31 10.02 5.22
N LEU A 238 -16.53 8.97 5.52
CA LEU A 238 -15.47 8.51 4.61
C LEU A 238 -16.07 7.91 3.33
N ILE A 239 -17.15 7.14 3.45
CA ILE A 239 -17.81 6.53 2.29
C ILE A 239 -18.43 7.60 1.40
N ASP A 240 -19.14 8.57 1.99
CA ASP A 240 -19.71 9.71 1.27
C ASP A 240 -18.62 10.52 0.56
N PHE A 241 -17.48 10.73 1.22
CA PHE A 241 -16.32 11.38 0.61
C PHE A 241 -15.75 10.59 -0.57
N ILE A 242 -15.65 9.25 -0.48
CA ILE A 242 -15.15 8.41 -1.57
C ILE A 242 -16.06 8.51 -2.79
N HIS A 243 -17.38 8.52 -2.60
CA HIS A 243 -18.34 8.71 -3.69
C HIS A 243 -18.22 10.11 -4.29
N TRP A 244 -18.21 11.15 -3.45
CA TRP A 244 -17.99 12.53 -3.89
C TRP A 244 -16.69 12.69 -4.69
N PHE A 245 -15.57 12.09 -4.22
CA PHE A 245 -14.28 12.18 -4.89
C PHE A 245 -14.29 11.51 -6.26
N TRP A 246 -15.04 10.42 -6.39
CA TRP A 246 -15.27 9.76 -7.67
C TRP A 246 -16.11 10.63 -8.61
N ASP A 247 -17.21 11.19 -8.12
CA ASP A 247 -18.12 12.00 -8.94
C ASP A 247 -17.43 13.28 -9.45
N GLU A 248 -16.54 13.85 -8.63
CA GLU A 248 -15.82 15.08 -8.95
C GLU A 248 -14.61 14.86 -9.86
N PHE A 249 -13.84 13.78 -9.63
CA PHE A 249 -12.53 13.59 -10.26
C PHE A 249 -12.40 12.30 -11.10
N ALA A 250 -13.38 11.44 -11.10
CA ALA A 250 -13.35 10.11 -11.73
C ALA A 250 -12.14 9.25 -11.29
N ILE A 251 -11.68 9.41 -10.05
CA ILE A 251 -10.59 8.64 -9.46
C ILE A 251 -11.16 7.76 -8.35
N PRO A 252 -11.16 6.42 -8.52
CA PRO A 252 -11.66 5.51 -7.50
C PRO A 252 -10.70 5.44 -6.32
N LEU A 253 -11.24 5.30 -5.11
CA LEU A 253 -10.48 5.17 -3.87
C LEU A 253 -10.91 3.90 -3.12
N ASP A 254 -10.01 3.35 -2.30
CA ASP A 254 -10.36 2.28 -1.35
C ASP A 254 -10.59 2.87 0.06
N PRO A 255 -11.46 2.27 0.89
CA PRO A 255 -11.81 2.82 2.20
C PRO A 255 -10.76 2.51 3.28
N ILE A 256 -9.72 1.72 2.97
CA ILE A 256 -8.72 1.27 3.95
C ILE A 256 -7.52 2.23 3.99
N TYR A 257 -7.08 2.69 2.81
CA TYR A 257 -5.85 3.44 2.62
C TYR A 257 -6.05 4.74 1.85
N THR A 258 -6.32 4.67 0.56
CA THR A 258 -6.32 5.84 -0.34
C THR A 258 -7.47 6.80 -0.05
N GLY A 259 -8.63 6.29 0.34
CA GLY A 259 -9.76 7.11 0.78
C GLY A 259 -9.44 7.92 2.04
N LYS A 260 -8.80 7.29 3.05
CA LYS A 260 -8.37 8.00 4.28
C LYS A 260 -7.34 9.07 3.98
N MET A 261 -6.40 8.79 3.07
CA MET A 261 -5.37 9.74 2.65
C MET A 261 -6.01 10.93 1.92
N ALA A 262 -6.87 10.70 0.95
CA ALA A 262 -7.54 11.77 0.20
C ALA A 262 -8.46 12.59 1.11
N PHE A 263 -9.20 11.93 2.03
CA PHE A 263 -10.01 12.59 3.05
C PHE A 263 -9.16 13.51 3.95
N ALA A 264 -8.02 13.01 4.43
CA ALA A 264 -7.10 13.81 5.22
C ALA A 264 -6.56 15.03 4.44
N CYS A 265 -6.18 14.84 3.17
CA CYS A 265 -5.74 15.95 2.33
C CYS A 265 -6.82 17.03 2.19
N TRP A 266 -8.07 16.61 1.97
CA TRP A 266 -9.19 17.53 1.80
C TRP A 266 -9.50 18.32 3.06
N ASP A 267 -9.49 17.67 4.24
CA ASP A 267 -9.63 18.34 5.53
C ASP A 267 -8.48 19.34 5.79
N LEU A 268 -7.25 18.95 5.48
CA LEU A 268 -6.07 19.82 5.60
C LEU A 268 -6.15 21.06 4.69
N LEU A 269 -6.65 20.89 3.47
CA LEU A 269 -6.91 22.00 2.53
C LEU A 269 -7.94 22.98 3.10
N GLN A 270 -9.06 22.49 3.63
CA GLN A 270 -10.08 23.31 4.25
C GLN A 270 -9.54 24.11 5.43
N ARG A 271 -8.65 23.52 6.22
CA ARG A 271 -8.00 24.14 7.40
C ARG A 271 -6.81 25.04 7.08
N ASN A 272 -6.52 25.33 5.81
CA ASN A 272 -5.38 26.14 5.39
C ASN A 272 -4.01 25.58 5.85
N HIS A 273 -3.87 24.26 5.89
CA HIS A 273 -2.61 23.63 6.27
C HIS A 273 -1.49 23.88 5.25
N PHE A 274 -1.83 23.93 3.98
CA PHE A 274 -0.86 24.13 2.91
C PHE A 274 -0.76 25.62 2.57
N PRO A 275 0.45 26.20 2.56
CA PRO A 275 0.65 27.57 2.13
C PRO A 275 0.20 27.81 0.67
N PRO A 276 -0.26 29.05 0.32
CA PRO A 276 -0.47 29.42 -1.07
C PRO A 276 0.76 29.15 -1.95
N GLY A 277 0.54 28.64 -3.15
CA GLY A 277 1.61 28.21 -4.07
C GLY A 277 2.11 26.78 -3.84
N SER A 278 1.54 26.06 -2.86
CA SER A 278 1.90 24.64 -2.66
C SER A 278 1.50 23.79 -3.85
N ARG A 279 2.40 22.86 -4.24
CA ARG A 279 2.14 21.78 -5.18
C ARG A 279 2.10 20.47 -4.41
N ILE A 280 0.94 19.81 -4.39
CA ILE A 280 0.62 18.69 -3.53
C ILE A 280 0.43 17.43 -4.39
N GLY A 281 1.15 16.35 -4.08
CA GLY A 281 1.03 15.04 -4.72
C GLY A 281 0.34 14.03 -3.81
N LEU A 282 -0.83 13.53 -4.19
CA LEU A 282 -1.45 12.37 -3.57
C LEU A 282 -0.89 11.09 -4.21
N ILE A 283 -0.26 10.24 -3.42
CA ILE A 283 0.27 8.97 -3.93
C ILE A 283 -0.82 7.90 -3.82
N HIS A 284 -1.50 7.65 -4.93
CA HIS A 284 -2.54 6.63 -5.01
C HIS A 284 -1.92 5.22 -5.03
N THR A 285 -1.79 4.63 -3.86
CA THR A 285 -1.05 3.38 -3.64
C THR A 285 -1.77 2.10 -4.12
N GLY A 286 -2.82 2.22 -4.92
CA GLY A 286 -3.62 1.08 -5.39
C GLY A 286 -4.58 0.56 -4.33
N GLY A 287 -4.83 -0.74 -4.33
CA GLY A 287 -5.71 -1.38 -3.35
C GLY A 287 -7.16 -1.56 -3.80
N LEU A 288 -7.51 -1.09 -5.01
CA LEU A 288 -8.88 -1.07 -5.53
C LEU A 288 -9.52 -2.46 -5.67
N GLN A 289 -8.72 -3.52 -5.89
CA GLN A 289 -9.22 -4.89 -5.90
C GLN A 289 -9.86 -5.29 -4.55
N GLY A 290 -9.52 -4.61 -3.46
CA GLY A 290 -10.13 -4.78 -2.14
C GLY A 290 -11.58 -4.28 -2.07
N ASN A 291 -12.01 -3.38 -2.98
CA ASN A 291 -13.35 -2.81 -2.99
C ASN A 291 -14.43 -3.88 -3.22
N ARG A 292 -14.15 -4.89 -4.05
CA ARG A 292 -15.09 -6.02 -4.25
C ARG A 292 -15.35 -6.77 -2.94
N GLY A 293 -14.30 -7.08 -2.19
CA GLY A 293 -14.42 -7.74 -0.88
C GLY A 293 -15.07 -6.84 0.17
N PHE A 294 -14.87 -5.53 0.10
CA PHE A 294 -15.55 -4.57 0.96
C PHE A 294 -17.06 -4.57 0.67
N THR A 295 -17.45 -4.42 -0.59
CA THR A 295 -18.87 -4.45 -1.03
C THR A 295 -19.54 -5.75 -0.64
N GLN A 296 -18.90 -6.91 -0.85
CA GLN A 296 -19.44 -8.21 -0.49
C GLN A 296 -19.74 -8.33 1.02
N ARG A 297 -18.88 -7.77 1.89
CA ARG A 297 -19.04 -7.86 3.35
C ARG A 297 -20.02 -6.84 3.92
N THR A 298 -20.14 -5.67 3.30
CA THR A 298 -20.87 -4.54 3.87
C THR A 298 -22.18 -4.24 3.15
N GLY A 299 -22.34 -4.72 1.90
CA GLY A 299 -23.42 -4.33 1.02
C GLY A 299 -23.26 -2.92 0.42
N ILE A 300 -22.20 -2.18 0.78
CA ILE A 300 -21.95 -0.83 0.29
C ILE A 300 -21.14 -0.92 -1.00
N ALA A 301 -21.75 -0.47 -2.11
CA ALA A 301 -21.03 -0.35 -3.38
C ALA A 301 -20.00 0.78 -3.29
N LEU A 302 -18.81 0.56 -3.87
CA LEU A 302 -17.78 1.59 -4.02
C LEU A 302 -17.52 1.82 -5.50
N PRO A 303 -17.13 3.03 -5.89
CA PRO A 303 -16.73 3.31 -7.26
C PRO A 303 -15.58 2.39 -7.70
N SER A 304 -15.68 1.89 -8.91
CA SER A 304 -14.66 1.07 -9.56
C SER A 304 -14.44 1.58 -10.98
N PRO A 305 -13.22 1.42 -11.54
CA PRO A 305 -12.92 1.79 -12.93
C PRO A 305 -13.80 1.04 -13.91
#